data_156854b0585c259bf392fcd61daf5a2d
#
_entry.id   156854b0585c259bf392fcd61daf5a2d
#
_cell.length_a   1.000
_cell.length_b   1.000
_cell.length_c   1.000
_cell.angle_alpha   90.00
_cell.angle_beta   90.00
_cell.angle_gamma   90.00
#
_symmetry.space_group_name_H-M   'P 1'
#
loop_
_entity.id
_entity.type
_entity.pdbx_description
1 polymer ?
#
loop_
_entity_poly.entity_id
_entity_poly.type
_entity_poly.pdbx_seq_one_letter_code
_entity_poly.pdbx_strand_id
1 'polypeptide(L)'
;MKKFFPSLNKYENLIFADNAGGSQVPEQVLNNLNNFLINSYSQPTGNSIISKNLTANLDNINEFVNTLYNNKYGLIIYGGSCTQLIYNLSHSMENYLKVNKGEIILPNFSHESCVSPFERIAKKNELVLHWWNLENNSENNSENNSENNSEKYKINYNTLLNLVNNNTKLVVLPHVSNILGNILDIKYLISEIKKKNSDTKVLVDGVAYMPHGLIDVTSYNVDYYVSSFYKFCGLRISTLYIKEDNMTYLENINHYFFNNSEDINKKLQLGGVNFECASSLLGLKEYLIEFARFFNYEESKNSNKEVNFDRTLVQFIYSKIFYYEKIFNNLFKNLITNNENIEVIECKDEMQKVPIYSILFKNYDVNNVNLILNELGIISNSGTFYCNRLMDYLNIKNGVLRISLMHYNSFDEVNKIIETLNYFKKYNINFQFKCDSLYKGFVTTNLKNSFYNLEVDKNYENKRTRGYSLLDIENIDDIKIIGDLQFYQSSNYNNVNGDILRNYKNIDYKILKDDCFKYFVNTFLTTINNELTKNSIIEKIKYIQVHQIRVYTDSENEVNLVPEGIHQDGYNFIAMCCATRKNISGAISHIYDESKNIVHSLQLQEGEMLVLNDNKMFHSVSPIQLS
;
A
#
# COMPACT_ATOMS: atom_id res chain seq x y z
N MET A 1 12.20 19.47 0.54
CA MET A 1 11.15 19.27 1.57
C MET A 1 11.57 18.26 2.65
N LYS A 2 12.26 17.17 2.33
CA LYS A 2 12.69 16.13 3.30
C LYS A 2 13.41 16.66 4.55
N LYS A 3 14.17 17.73 4.44
CA LYS A 3 14.93 18.34 5.56
C LYS A 3 14.09 18.61 6.81
N PHE A 4 12.77 18.76 6.67
CA PHE A 4 11.86 18.98 7.80
C PHE A 4 11.47 17.70 8.55
N PHE A 5 11.81 16.52 8.00
CA PHE A 5 11.40 15.22 8.50
C PHE A 5 12.59 14.42 9.04
N PRO A 6 12.80 14.38 10.36
CA PRO A 6 13.98 13.73 10.97
C PRO A 6 14.15 12.26 10.58
N SER A 7 13.04 11.52 10.45
CA SER A 7 13.07 10.11 10.04
C SER A 7 13.58 9.94 8.61
N LEU A 8 13.17 10.80 7.68
CA LEU A 8 13.61 10.74 6.28
C LEU A 8 15.07 11.17 6.13
N ASN A 9 15.56 12.07 6.99
CA ASN A 9 16.98 12.45 7.03
C ASN A 9 17.85 11.33 7.61
N LYS A 10 17.34 10.62 8.63
CA LYS A 10 18.06 9.48 9.25
C LYS A 10 18.23 8.31 8.27
N TYR A 11 17.28 8.10 7.39
CA TYR A 11 17.25 7.00 6.43
C TYR A 11 17.28 7.53 4.99
N GLU A 12 18.33 8.28 4.65
CA GLU A 12 18.47 8.99 3.36
C GLU A 12 18.37 8.07 2.13
N ASN A 13 18.79 6.81 2.28
CA ASN A 13 18.75 5.83 1.19
C ASN A 13 17.37 5.17 1.00
N LEU A 14 16.40 5.45 1.89
CA LEU A 14 15.07 4.90 1.81
C LEU A 14 14.10 5.88 1.12
N ILE A 15 13.25 5.33 0.27
CA ILE A 15 12.14 6.05 -0.36
C ILE A 15 10.86 5.65 0.36
N PHE A 16 10.25 6.59 1.08
CA PHE A 16 9.00 6.33 1.77
C PHE A 16 7.81 6.52 0.82
N ALA A 17 7.18 5.40 0.43
CA ALA A 17 6.10 5.33 -0.56
C ALA A 17 4.83 4.64 -0.03
N ASP A 18 4.65 4.52 1.31
CA ASP A 18 3.42 4.03 1.96
C ASP A 18 2.71 5.15 2.77
N ASN A 19 2.63 6.35 2.19
CA ASN A 19 2.06 7.53 2.86
C ASN A 19 0.55 7.41 3.14
N ALA A 20 -0.18 6.69 2.32
CA ALA A 20 -1.61 6.41 2.56
C ALA A 20 -1.85 5.47 3.76
N GLY A 21 -0.82 4.78 4.25
CA GLY A 21 -0.80 4.03 5.51
C GLY A 21 -0.52 4.91 6.73
N GLY A 22 0.20 6.01 6.52
CA GLY A 22 0.59 7.02 7.50
C GLY A 22 1.80 7.80 7.03
N SER A 23 1.76 9.12 7.12
CA SER A 23 2.84 10.00 6.69
C SER A 23 3.93 10.15 7.73
N GLN A 24 5.08 10.67 7.34
CA GLN A 24 6.17 11.00 8.25
C GLN A 24 5.87 12.30 9.02
N VAL A 25 6.50 12.46 10.18
CA VAL A 25 6.23 13.56 11.12
C VAL A 25 7.36 14.60 11.03
N PRO A 26 7.06 15.89 10.81
CA PRO A 26 8.06 16.94 10.76
C PRO A 26 8.56 17.32 12.15
N GLU A 27 9.74 17.91 12.20
CA GLU A 27 10.43 18.31 13.43
C GLU A 27 9.59 19.26 14.30
N GLN A 28 8.85 20.17 13.69
CA GLN A 28 7.99 21.13 14.39
C GLN A 28 6.91 20.42 15.22
N VAL A 29 6.34 19.33 14.71
CA VAL A 29 5.35 18.51 15.44
C VAL A 29 5.99 17.84 16.66
N LEU A 30 7.20 17.30 16.51
CA LEU A 30 7.94 16.67 17.62
C LEU A 30 8.33 17.71 18.68
N ASN A 31 8.79 18.87 18.26
CA ASN A 31 9.17 19.96 19.17
C ASN A 31 7.96 20.48 19.94
N ASN A 32 6.81 20.64 19.28
CA ASN A 32 5.58 21.06 19.94
C ASN A 32 5.06 20.03 20.94
N LEU A 33 5.12 18.73 20.62
CA LEU A 33 4.80 17.67 21.56
C LEU A 33 5.69 17.73 22.80
N ASN A 34 7.00 17.85 22.64
CA ASN A 34 7.94 17.96 23.76
C ASN A 34 7.67 19.21 24.63
N ASN A 35 7.43 20.35 23.97
CA ASN A 35 7.09 21.60 24.67
C ASN A 35 5.80 21.47 25.47
N PHE A 36 4.78 20.83 24.92
CA PHE A 36 3.51 20.55 25.61
C PHE A 36 3.74 19.72 26.88
N LEU A 37 4.48 18.61 26.79
CA LEU A 37 4.75 17.73 27.93
C LEU A 37 5.49 18.44 29.08
N ILE A 38 6.33 19.41 28.75
CA ILE A 38 7.11 20.18 29.75
C ILE A 38 6.27 21.30 30.36
N ASN A 39 5.47 22.03 29.58
CA ASN A 39 4.91 23.32 29.97
C ASN A 39 3.37 23.33 30.17
N SER A 40 2.64 22.33 29.65
CA SER A 40 1.17 22.39 29.57
C SER A 40 0.48 21.08 29.97
N TYR A 41 1.22 20.08 30.48
CA TYR A 41 0.67 18.76 30.79
C TYR A 41 -0.17 18.80 32.07
N SER A 42 -1.47 19.05 31.92
CA SER A 42 -2.45 19.22 33.01
C SER A 42 -3.88 18.94 32.53
N GLN A 43 -4.88 19.30 33.37
CA GLN A 43 -6.29 19.33 33.00
C GLN A 43 -6.74 20.76 32.64
N PRO A 44 -7.59 20.96 31.63
CA PRO A 44 -7.95 22.30 31.15
C PRO A 44 -8.82 23.13 32.14
N THR A 45 -9.46 22.48 33.12
CA THR A 45 -10.38 23.13 34.06
C THR A 45 -9.70 23.74 35.29
N GLY A 46 -8.37 23.65 35.39
CA GLY A 46 -7.62 24.14 36.54
C GLY A 46 -7.29 25.62 36.45
N ASN A 47 -7.02 26.23 37.61
CA ASN A 47 -6.61 27.65 37.73
C ASN A 47 -5.08 27.86 37.68
N SER A 48 -4.31 26.77 37.62
CA SER A 48 -2.85 26.86 37.55
C SER A 48 -2.37 27.46 36.21
N ILE A 49 -1.16 27.98 36.21
CA ILE A 49 -0.55 28.48 34.95
C ILE A 49 -0.45 27.37 33.88
N ILE A 50 -0.19 26.13 34.26
CA ILE A 50 -0.10 24.98 33.37
C ILE A 50 -1.47 24.69 32.73
N SER A 51 -2.55 24.71 33.55
CA SER A 51 -3.90 24.52 33.04
C SER A 51 -4.35 25.62 32.08
N LYS A 52 -4.00 26.88 32.39
CA LYS A 52 -4.27 28.02 31.50
C LYS A 52 -3.52 27.92 30.18
N ASN A 53 -2.27 27.47 30.22
CA ASN A 53 -1.50 27.21 29.00
C ASN A 53 -2.14 26.11 28.14
N LEU A 54 -2.62 25.02 28.76
CA LEU A 54 -3.34 23.97 28.04
C LEU A 54 -4.63 24.51 27.38
N THR A 55 -5.43 25.29 28.12
CA THR A 55 -6.67 25.87 27.59
C THR A 55 -6.36 26.76 26.37
N ALA A 56 -5.37 27.64 26.47
CA ALA A 56 -4.94 28.49 25.35
C ALA A 56 -4.45 27.66 24.14
N ASN A 57 -3.73 26.56 24.40
CA ASN A 57 -3.32 25.65 23.33
C ASN A 57 -4.54 25.01 22.63
N LEU A 58 -5.54 24.56 23.38
CA LEU A 58 -6.76 23.97 22.81
C LEU A 58 -7.55 24.97 21.96
N ASP A 59 -7.64 26.22 22.39
CA ASP A 59 -8.26 27.31 21.61
C ASP A 59 -7.53 27.53 20.29
N ASN A 60 -6.21 27.62 20.33
CA ASN A 60 -5.38 27.78 19.13
C ASN A 60 -5.48 26.56 18.17
N ILE A 61 -5.60 25.34 18.71
CA ILE A 61 -5.80 24.13 17.92
C ILE A 61 -7.16 24.17 17.22
N ASN A 62 -8.22 24.57 17.95
CA ASN A 62 -9.55 24.71 17.37
C ASN A 62 -9.57 25.75 16.25
N GLU A 63 -8.92 26.90 16.42
CA GLU A 63 -8.77 27.91 15.39
C GLU A 63 -8.04 27.35 14.17
N PHE A 64 -6.90 26.67 14.36
CA PHE A 64 -6.13 26.02 13.28
C PHE A 64 -6.98 25.02 12.50
N VAL A 65 -7.70 24.12 13.18
CA VAL A 65 -8.49 23.07 12.53
C VAL A 65 -9.69 23.70 11.82
N ASN A 66 -10.37 24.68 12.43
CA ASN A 66 -11.48 25.40 11.79
C ASN A 66 -11.03 26.13 10.50
N THR A 67 -9.86 26.75 10.52
CA THR A 67 -9.27 27.41 9.33
C THR A 67 -8.95 26.38 8.24
N LEU A 68 -8.35 25.25 8.62
CA LEU A 68 -8.00 24.17 7.70
C LEU A 68 -9.23 23.60 6.98
N TYR A 69 -10.35 23.44 7.72
CA TYR A 69 -11.62 22.93 7.20
C TYR A 69 -12.52 23.98 6.53
N ASN A 70 -12.18 25.27 6.63
CA ASN A 70 -13.10 26.38 6.32
C ASN A 70 -14.42 26.24 7.05
N ASN A 71 -14.35 25.85 8.34
CA ASN A 71 -15.52 25.65 9.18
C ASN A 71 -16.06 27.00 9.70
N LYS A 72 -17.34 27.29 9.41
CA LYS A 72 -18.05 28.48 9.90
C LYS A 72 -19.27 28.15 10.75
N TYR A 73 -19.85 26.95 10.57
CA TYR A 73 -21.19 26.63 11.09
C TYR A 73 -21.26 25.19 11.62
N GLY A 74 -20.21 24.71 12.25
CA GLY A 74 -20.19 23.36 12.78
C GLY A 74 -19.18 23.16 13.90
N LEU A 75 -19.22 21.98 14.46
CA LEU A 75 -18.42 21.57 15.60
C LEU A 75 -17.35 20.58 15.16
N ILE A 76 -16.20 20.63 15.82
CA ILE A 76 -15.13 19.64 15.63
C ILE A 76 -15.04 18.77 16.87
N ILE A 77 -15.20 17.47 16.70
CA ILE A 77 -15.01 16.46 17.72
C ILE A 77 -13.65 15.79 17.49
N TYR A 78 -12.85 15.65 18.52
CA TYR A 78 -11.55 14.97 18.46
C TYR A 78 -11.66 13.54 18.97
N GLY A 79 -10.87 12.64 18.39
CA GLY A 79 -10.78 11.25 18.81
C GLY A 79 -9.47 10.58 18.41
N GLY A 80 -9.18 9.41 18.97
CA GLY A 80 -7.95 8.68 18.72
C GLY A 80 -7.87 8.08 17.30
N SER A 81 -9.01 7.86 16.64
CA SER A 81 -9.08 7.36 15.26
C SER A 81 -10.41 7.72 14.60
N CYS A 82 -10.42 7.79 13.27
CA CYS A 82 -11.67 7.93 12.50
C CYS A 82 -12.62 6.77 12.77
N THR A 83 -12.13 5.55 12.87
CA THR A 83 -12.94 4.38 13.21
C THR A 83 -13.73 4.60 14.49
N GLN A 84 -13.07 5.06 15.56
CA GLN A 84 -13.73 5.37 16.83
C GLN A 84 -14.80 6.45 16.65
N LEU A 85 -14.47 7.55 15.98
CA LEU A 85 -15.40 8.67 15.79
C LEU A 85 -16.64 8.27 14.97
N ILE A 86 -16.47 7.43 13.95
CA ILE A 86 -17.58 6.95 13.12
C ILE A 86 -18.43 5.94 13.88
N TYR A 87 -17.85 5.06 14.72
CA TYR A 87 -18.62 4.20 15.61
C TYR A 87 -19.42 5.03 16.61
N ASN A 88 -18.83 6.05 17.21
CA ASN A 88 -19.55 6.98 18.11
C ASN A 88 -20.71 7.66 17.37
N LEU A 89 -20.45 8.20 16.18
CA LEU A 89 -21.48 8.82 15.34
C LEU A 89 -22.61 7.83 15.01
N SER A 90 -22.26 6.62 14.58
CA SER A 90 -23.23 5.60 14.19
C SER A 90 -24.15 5.21 15.34
N HIS A 91 -23.62 5.04 16.55
CA HIS A 91 -24.42 4.77 17.76
C HIS A 91 -25.32 5.95 18.12
N SER A 92 -24.80 7.18 18.05
CA SER A 92 -25.57 8.39 18.34
C SER A 92 -26.68 8.65 17.30
N MET A 93 -26.52 8.15 16.08
CA MET A 93 -27.51 8.24 14.99
C MET A 93 -28.54 7.11 15.00
N GLU A 94 -28.38 6.08 15.81
CA GLU A 94 -29.17 4.84 15.71
C GLU A 94 -30.67 5.09 15.71
N ASN A 95 -31.19 5.91 16.64
CA ASN A 95 -32.62 6.21 16.69
C ASN A 95 -33.10 7.05 15.51
N TYR A 96 -32.31 8.01 15.05
CA TYR A 96 -32.62 8.77 13.84
C TYR A 96 -32.76 7.85 12.61
N LEU A 97 -31.86 6.88 12.47
CA LEU A 97 -31.88 5.93 11.36
C LEU A 97 -33.07 4.96 11.40
N LYS A 98 -33.59 4.62 12.62
CA LYS A 98 -34.74 3.74 12.80
C LYS A 98 -36.07 4.37 12.36
N VAL A 99 -36.17 5.69 12.43
CA VAL A 99 -37.41 6.39 12.11
C VAL A 99 -37.85 6.07 10.69
N ASN A 100 -39.06 5.57 10.52
CA ASN A 100 -39.68 5.16 9.26
C ASN A 100 -38.87 4.09 8.48
N LYS A 101 -38.12 3.21 9.19
CA LYS A 101 -37.25 2.20 8.56
C LYS A 101 -36.36 2.82 7.51
N GLY A 102 -35.54 3.78 7.92
CA GLY A 102 -34.68 4.55 7.02
C GLY A 102 -33.74 3.68 6.18
N GLU A 103 -33.39 4.17 5.02
CA GLU A 103 -32.47 3.51 4.10
C GLU A 103 -31.08 4.12 4.18
N ILE A 104 -30.05 3.29 4.05
CA ILE A 104 -28.63 3.68 4.12
C ILE A 104 -27.95 3.29 2.79
N ILE A 105 -27.18 4.21 2.24
CA ILE A 105 -26.39 3.94 1.01
C ILE A 105 -24.90 3.96 1.37
N LEU A 106 -24.19 2.84 1.09
CA LEU A 106 -22.78 2.65 1.35
C LEU A 106 -22.01 2.30 0.06
N PRO A 107 -20.82 2.86 -0.17
CA PRO A 107 -19.99 2.49 -1.31
C PRO A 107 -19.17 1.22 -1.01
N ASN A 108 -18.99 0.34 -2.00
CA ASN A 108 -18.15 -0.85 -1.86
C ASN A 108 -16.64 -0.56 -2.00
N PHE A 109 -16.27 0.65 -2.41
CA PHE A 109 -14.87 1.09 -2.63
C PHE A 109 -14.35 2.05 -1.56
N SER A 110 -15.00 2.06 -0.38
CA SER A 110 -14.55 2.81 0.81
C SER A 110 -13.81 1.93 1.78
N HIS A 111 -13.05 2.60 2.67
CA HIS A 111 -12.44 1.97 3.83
C HIS A 111 -13.51 1.45 4.81
N GLU A 112 -13.32 0.22 5.34
CA GLU A 112 -14.29 -0.44 6.24
C GLU A 112 -14.67 0.37 7.49
N SER A 113 -13.81 1.26 7.97
CA SER A 113 -14.14 2.13 9.10
C SER A 113 -15.39 2.99 8.88
N CYS A 114 -15.70 3.34 7.63
CA CYS A 114 -16.86 4.15 7.27
C CYS A 114 -18.08 3.30 6.87
N VAL A 115 -17.90 2.03 6.62
CA VAL A 115 -18.94 1.12 6.11
C VAL A 115 -19.48 0.22 7.22
N SER A 116 -18.60 -0.53 7.90
CA SER A 116 -18.96 -1.53 8.90
C SER A 116 -19.84 -1.00 10.05
N PRO A 117 -19.64 0.21 10.62
CA PRO A 117 -20.47 0.71 11.69
C PRO A 117 -21.95 0.84 11.28
N PHE A 118 -22.20 1.37 10.08
CA PHE A 118 -23.56 1.58 9.57
C PHE A 118 -24.20 0.30 9.05
N GLU A 119 -23.43 -0.59 8.42
CA GLU A 119 -23.92 -1.93 8.08
C GLU A 119 -24.36 -2.71 9.33
N ARG A 120 -23.57 -2.63 10.41
CA ARG A 120 -23.92 -3.26 11.69
C ARG A 120 -25.24 -2.72 12.27
N ILE A 121 -25.44 -1.40 12.21
CA ILE A 121 -26.69 -0.79 12.67
C ILE A 121 -27.86 -1.18 11.77
N ALA A 122 -27.66 -1.20 10.45
CA ALA A 122 -28.67 -1.61 9.50
C ALA A 122 -29.11 -3.06 9.78
N LYS A 123 -28.17 -4.00 9.93
CA LYS A 123 -28.46 -5.40 10.28
C LYS A 123 -29.19 -5.53 11.63
N LYS A 124 -28.73 -4.84 12.67
CA LYS A 124 -29.32 -4.87 14.02
C LYS A 124 -30.79 -4.41 14.04
N ASN A 125 -31.12 -3.43 13.21
CA ASN A 125 -32.41 -2.75 13.22
C ASN A 125 -33.27 -3.05 11.98
N GLU A 126 -32.88 -4.03 11.17
CA GLU A 126 -33.57 -4.45 9.95
C GLU A 126 -33.84 -3.27 8.99
N LEU A 127 -32.86 -2.37 8.85
CA LEU A 127 -32.91 -1.25 7.91
C LEU A 127 -32.52 -1.70 6.52
N VAL A 128 -33.02 -1.00 5.50
CA VAL A 128 -32.65 -1.25 4.11
C VAL A 128 -31.27 -0.69 3.82
N LEU A 129 -30.39 -1.53 3.27
CA LEU A 129 -29.04 -1.18 2.91
C LEU A 129 -28.85 -1.29 1.40
N HIS A 130 -28.43 -0.19 0.78
CA HIS A 130 -28.10 -0.15 -0.64
C HIS A 130 -26.58 -0.02 -0.82
N TRP A 131 -26.05 -0.72 -1.84
CA TRP A 131 -24.63 -0.64 -2.20
C TRP A 131 -24.44 0.19 -3.46
N TRP A 132 -23.63 1.24 -3.35
CA TRP A 132 -23.08 1.94 -4.48
C TRP A 132 -21.79 1.26 -4.91
N ASN A 133 -21.90 0.43 -5.94
CA ASN A 133 -20.78 -0.37 -6.42
C ASN A 133 -19.97 0.37 -7.49
N LEU A 134 -18.65 0.12 -7.50
CA LEU A 134 -17.79 0.45 -8.62
C LEU A 134 -18.29 -0.31 -9.86
N GLU A 135 -18.45 0.36 -10.99
CA GLU A 135 -18.78 -0.33 -12.25
C GLU A 135 -17.54 -1.02 -12.81
N ASN A 136 -17.67 -2.29 -13.17
CA ASN A 136 -16.63 -3.09 -13.80
C ASN A 136 -17.10 -3.52 -15.19
N ASN A 137 -16.57 -2.90 -16.24
CA ASN A 137 -16.97 -3.13 -17.62
C ASN A 137 -16.26 -4.34 -18.27
N SER A 138 -15.42 -5.07 -17.53
CA SER A 138 -14.72 -6.25 -18.07
C SER A 138 -15.65 -7.42 -18.40
N GLU A 139 -16.84 -7.48 -17.80
CA GLU A 139 -17.81 -8.57 -18.02
C GLU A 139 -18.69 -8.35 -19.27
N ASN A 140 -18.74 -7.13 -19.81
CA ASN A 140 -19.62 -6.79 -20.95
C ASN A 140 -18.94 -6.89 -22.33
N ASN A 141 -17.66 -7.28 -22.41
CA ASN A 141 -16.91 -7.43 -23.67
C ASN A 141 -16.90 -8.88 -24.18
N SER A 142 -18.03 -9.56 -24.19
CA SER A 142 -18.22 -10.74 -25.03
C SER A 142 -18.63 -10.29 -26.44
N GLU A 143 -17.68 -10.47 -27.37
CA GLU A 143 -17.90 -10.43 -28.84
C GLU A 143 -18.23 -9.05 -29.48
N ASN A 144 -17.22 -8.50 -30.14
CA ASN A 144 -17.26 -7.37 -31.07
C ASN A 144 -17.05 -5.97 -30.48
N ASN A 145 -15.76 -5.57 -30.27
CA ASN A 145 -15.23 -4.31 -30.81
C ASN A 145 -13.80 -4.06 -30.32
N SER A 146 -12.87 -4.26 -31.23
CA SER A 146 -11.41 -4.13 -31.01
C SER A 146 -10.86 -2.70 -31.07
N GLU A 147 -11.67 -1.66 -30.92
CA GLU A 147 -11.18 -0.26 -31.09
C GLU A 147 -11.68 0.77 -30.07
N ASN A 148 -12.53 0.42 -29.10
CA ASN A 148 -12.87 1.35 -28.03
C ASN A 148 -12.30 0.85 -26.71
N ASN A 149 -11.25 1.53 -26.18
CA ASN A 149 -10.77 1.48 -24.80
C ASN A 149 -11.89 1.91 -23.83
N SER A 150 -12.93 1.08 -23.68
CA SER A 150 -13.94 1.28 -22.65
C SER A 150 -13.24 1.15 -21.30
N GLU A 151 -13.40 2.14 -20.46
CA GLU A 151 -12.82 2.18 -19.13
C GLU A 151 -13.22 0.95 -18.33
N LYS A 152 -12.21 0.20 -17.86
CA LYS A 152 -12.43 -1.03 -17.11
C LYS A 152 -13.19 -0.77 -15.80
N TYR A 153 -12.86 0.30 -15.10
CA TYR A 153 -13.48 0.69 -13.84
C TYR A 153 -14.05 2.10 -13.93
N LYS A 154 -15.27 2.29 -13.41
CA LYS A 154 -15.95 3.58 -13.41
C LYS A 154 -16.71 3.85 -12.12
N ILE A 155 -16.56 5.06 -11.57
CA ILE A 155 -17.41 5.59 -10.49
C ILE A 155 -18.58 6.34 -11.12
N ASN A 156 -19.74 5.70 -11.18
CA ASN A 156 -20.91 6.31 -11.81
C ASN A 156 -21.80 7.01 -10.78
N TYR A 157 -21.84 8.33 -10.86
CA TYR A 157 -22.67 9.17 -9.96
C TYR A 157 -24.17 8.93 -10.15
N ASN A 158 -24.61 8.66 -11.38
CA ASN A 158 -26.03 8.39 -11.64
C ASN A 158 -26.50 7.11 -10.94
N THR A 159 -25.64 6.09 -10.84
CA THR A 159 -25.96 4.87 -10.08
C THR A 159 -26.23 5.22 -8.61
N LEU A 160 -25.36 6.02 -7.98
CA LEU A 160 -25.59 6.51 -6.61
C LEU A 160 -26.91 7.30 -6.52
N LEU A 161 -27.09 8.29 -7.40
CA LEU A 161 -28.24 9.16 -7.35
C LEU A 161 -29.56 8.43 -7.57
N ASN A 162 -29.58 7.35 -8.36
CA ASN A 162 -30.77 6.50 -8.55
C ASN A 162 -31.14 5.69 -7.30
N LEU A 163 -30.20 5.44 -6.39
CA LEU A 163 -30.49 4.79 -5.10
C LEU A 163 -31.15 5.75 -4.09
N VAL A 164 -30.93 7.07 -4.25
CA VAL A 164 -31.49 8.07 -3.31
C VAL A 164 -32.99 8.24 -3.55
N ASN A 165 -33.78 8.08 -2.48
CA ASN A 165 -35.23 8.24 -2.45
C ASN A 165 -35.71 8.92 -1.16
N ASN A 166 -37.02 9.10 -0.97
CA ASN A 166 -37.61 9.78 0.18
C ASN A 166 -37.35 9.09 1.53
N ASN A 167 -36.98 7.80 1.55
CA ASN A 167 -36.66 7.05 2.75
C ASN A 167 -35.17 7.04 3.08
N THR A 168 -34.32 7.54 2.17
CA THR A 168 -32.88 7.58 2.37
C THR A 168 -32.52 8.51 3.53
N LYS A 169 -31.92 7.97 4.59
CA LYS A 169 -31.51 8.70 5.80
C LYS A 169 -30.03 9.05 5.80
N LEU A 170 -29.20 8.18 5.25
CA LEU A 170 -27.74 8.37 5.26
C LEU A 170 -27.12 7.92 3.93
N VAL A 171 -26.21 8.74 3.42
CA VAL A 171 -25.29 8.39 2.35
C VAL A 171 -23.86 8.57 2.86
N VAL A 172 -23.02 7.55 2.69
CA VAL A 172 -21.58 7.62 3.00
C VAL A 172 -20.80 7.78 1.72
N LEU A 173 -19.89 8.74 1.67
CA LEU A 173 -19.06 9.05 0.50
C LEU A 173 -17.58 9.06 0.90
N PRO A 174 -16.68 8.34 0.22
CA PRO A 174 -15.26 8.61 0.33
C PRO A 174 -14.94 9.87 -0.48
N HIS A 175 -14.24 10.85 0.09
CA HIS A 175 -13.74 11.98 -0.71
C HIS A 175 -12.69 11.50 -1.70
N VAL A 176 -11.85 10.54 -1.24
CA VAL A 176 -10.92 9.76 -2.05
C VAL A 176 -10.95 8.31 -1.59
N SER A 177 -11.10 7.38 -2.50
CA SER A 177 -10.91 5.97 -2.18
C SER A 177 -9.42 5.67 -1.91
N ASN A 178 -9.13 5.02 -0.80
CA ASN A 178 -7.77 4.65 -0.40
C ASN A 178 -7.13 3.55 -1.30
N ILE A 179 -7.89 3.02 -2.26
CA ILE A 179 -7.45 2.09 -3.31
C ILE A 179 -7.41 2.77 -4.67
N LEU A 180 -8.49 3.45 -5.09
CA LEU A 180 -8.60 4.01 -6.45
C LEU A 180 -7.80 5.31 -6.61
N GLY A 181 -7.68 6.09 -5.54
CA GLY A 181 -7.05 7.40 -5.56
C GLY A 181 -7.87 8.51 -6.25
N ASN A 182 -8.99 8.18 -6.89
CA ASN A 182 -9.86 9.16 -7.56
C ASN A 182 -10.56 10.09 -6.56
N ILE A 183 -10.63 11.38 -6.89
CA ILE A 183 -11.26 12.42 -6.08
C ILE A 183 -12.72 12.55 -6.52
N LEU A 184 -13.67 12.41 -5.60
CA LEU A 184 -15.08 12.61 -5.86
C LEU A 184 -15.44 14.10 -5.78
N ASP A 185 -16.31 14.57 -6.66
CA ASP A 185 -16.92 15.91 -6.54
C ASP A 185 -18.00 15.91 -5.45
N ILE A 186 -17.53 16.05 -4.21
CA ILE A 186 -18.38 16.03 -3.00
C ILE A 186 -19.42 17.13 -3.03
N LYS A 187 -19.05 18.32 -3.51
CA LYS A 187 -19.97 19.45 -3.58
C LYS A 187 -21.15 19.16 -4.51
N TYR A 188 -20.86 18.65 -5.69
CA TYR A 188 -21.88 18.24 -6.66
C TYR A 188 -22.76 17.11 -6.10
N LEU A 189 -22.14 16.03 -5.59
CA LEU A 189 -22.88 14.89 -5.08
C LEU A 189 -23.82 15.26 -3.94
N ILE A 190 -23.37 16.06 -2.96
CA ILE A 190 -24.22 16.51 -1.86
C ILE A 190 -25.38 17.36 -2.40
N SER A 191 -25.11 18.28 -3.33
CA SER A 191 -26.15 19.11 -3.95
C SER A 191 -27.23 18.24 -4.60
N GLU A 192 -26.85 17.25 -5.39
CA GLU A 192 -27.81 16.39 -6.10
C GLU A 192 -28.59 15.46 -5.13
N ILE A 193 -27.91 14.90 -4.11
CA ILE A 193 -28.55 14.12 -3.05
C ILE A 193 -29.62 14.96 -2.34
N LYS A 194 -29.27 16.19 -1.92
CA LYS A 194 -30.19 17.10 -1.21
C LYS A 194 -31.35 17.60 -2.07
N LYS A 195 -31.18 17.71 -3.39
CA LYS A 195 -32.29 17.99 -4.32
C LYS A 195 -33.31 16.87 -4.36
N LYS A 196 -32.86 15.61 -4.26
CA LYS A 196 -33.75 14.44 -4.25
C LYS A 196 -34.43 14.24 -2.89
N ASN A 197 -33.68 14.41 -1.82
CA ASN A 197 -34.18 14.32 -0.46
C ASN A 197 -33.34 15.22 0.47
N SER A 198 -33.91 16.38 0.86
CA SER A 198 -33.26 17.38 1.74
C SER A 198 -32.88 16.82 3.11
N ASP A 199 -33.62 15.81 3.60
CA ASP A 199 -33.43 15.25 4.94
C ASP A 199 -32.30 14.21 4.98
N THR A 200 -31.88 13.67 3.82
CA THR A 200 -30.76 12.72 3.75
C THR A 200 -29.49 13.33 4.34
N LYS A 201 -28.86 12.66 5.30
CA LYS A 201 -27.57 13.06 5.85
C LYS A 201 -26.43 12.49 5.01
N VAL A 202 -25.34 13.24 4.89
CA VAL A 202 -24.17 12.83 4.13
C VAL A 202 -22.94 12.84 5.05
N LEU A 203 -22.32 11.67 5.21
CA LEU A 203 -21.02 11.50 5.86
C LEU A 203 -19.94 11.40 4.77
N VAL A 204 -18.94 12.25 4.86
CA VAL A 204 -17.78 12.22 3.97
C VAL A 204 -16.53 11.74 4.69
N ASP A 205 -15.92 10.68 4.18
CA ASP A 205 -14.59 10.22 4.59
C ASP A 205 -13.51 11.00 3.84
N GLY A 206 -12.91 11.97 4.52
CA GLY A 206 -11.83 12.81 3.99
C GLY A 206 -10.43 12.33 4.39
N VAL A 207 -10.29 11.16 5.00
CA VAL A 207 -9.01 10.66 5.54
C VAL A 207 -7.92 10.54 4.49
N ALA A 208 -8.27 10.03 3.31
CA ALA A 208 -7.31 9.92 2.19
C ALA A 208 -7.21 11.20 1.36
N TYR A 209 -8.13 12.17 1.53
CA TYR A 209 -8.12 13.43 0.81
C TYR A 209 -7.33 14.53 1.51
N MET A 210 -7.40 14.60 2.85
CA MET A 210 -6.81 15.69 3.65
C MET A 210 -5.34 15.99 3.33
N PRO A 211 -4.46 15.02 3.07
CA PRO A 211 -3.07 15.32 2.72
C PRO A 211 -2.88 16.00 1.35
N HIS A 212 -3.88 15.89 0.47
CA HIS A 212 -3.76 16.16 -0.95
C HIS A 212 -4.64 17.33 -1.43
N GLY A 213 -5.74 17.60 -0.72
CA GLY A 213 -6.75 18.53 -1.22
C GLY A 213 -7.32 19.45 -0.17
N LEU A 214 -7.77 20.61 -0.66
CA LEU A 214 -8.33 21.70 0.12
C LEU A 214 -9.73 21.33 0.63
N ILE A 215 -9.86 21.06 1.94
CA ILE A 215 -11.17 20.80 2.58
C ILE A 215 -11.96 22.10 2.68
N ASP A 216 -13.25 22.08 2.36
CA ASP A 216 -14.17 23.21 2.50
C ASP A 216 -15.56 22.75 2.92
N VAL A 217 -15.70 22.39 4.20
CA VAL A 217 -16.95 21.83 4.74
C VAL A 217 -18.13 22.80 4.61
N THR A 218 -17.87 24.11 4.66
CA THR A 218 -18.90 25.15 4.47
C THR A 218 -19.42 25.17 3.03
N SER A 219 -18.52 25.16 2.06
CA SER A 219 -18.90 25.18 0.63
C SER A 219 -19.56 23.86 0.19
N TYR A 220 -19.14 22.72 0.75
CA TYR A 220 -19.77 21.41 0.48
C TYR A 220 -21.16 21.30 1.07
N ASN A 221 -21.48 22.09 2.10
CA ASN A 221 -22.70 21.97 2.90
C ASN A 221 -22.89 20.53 3.45
N VAL A 222 -21.79 19.92 3.86
CA VAL A 222 -21.73 18.53 4.34
C VAL A 222 -22.30 18.41 5.75
N ASP A 223 -22.96 17.30 6.04
CA ASP A 223 -23.52 17.04 7.38
C ASP A 223 -22.42 16.55 8.34
N TYR A 224 -21.55 15.63 7.88
CA TYR A 224 -20.45 15.04 8.66
C TYR A 224 -19.21 14.90 7.77
N TYR A 225 -18.05 15.26 8.31
CA TYR A 225 -16.78 15.10 7.60
C TYR A 225 -15.72 14.57 8.57
N VAL A 226 -15.10 13.43 8.24
CA VAL A 226 -14.09 12.81 9.10
C VAL A 226 -12.71 12.83 8.44
N SER A 227 -11.66 13.08 9.23
CA SER A 227 -10.27 12.99 8.77
C SER A 227 -9.29 12.61 9.88
N SER A 228 -8.05 12.29 9.50
CA SER A 228 -6.99 11.85 10.42
C SER A 228 -5.67 12.54 10.14
N PHE A 229 -5.10 13.18 11.16
CA PHE A 229 -3.86 13.94 11.00
C PHE A 229 -2.61 13.08 10.81
N TYR A 230 -2.61 11.81 11.27
CA TYR A 230 -1.46 10.92 11.05
C TYR A 230 -1.19 10.61 9.57
N LYS A 231 -2.14 10.88 8.68
CA LYS A 231 -1.93 10.84 7.22
C LYS A 231 -1.50 12.17 6.65
N PHE A 232 -1.61 13.25 7.42
CA PHE A 232 -1.19 14.61 7.04
C PHE A 232 -0.13 15.15 7.99
N CYS A 233 0.98 14.46 8.10
CA CYS A 233 2.18 14.85 8.86
C CYS A 233 1.96 15.06 10.38
N GLY A 234 0.79 14.75 10.94
CA GLY A 234 0.48 14.86 12.36
C GLY A 234 0.64 13.53 13.11
N LEU A 235 0.32 13.54 14.39
CA LEU A 235 0.23 12.34 15.22
C LEU A 235 -1.13 11.64 15.06
N ARG A 236 -1.32 10.52 15.78
CA ARG A 236 -2.58 9.73 15.74
C ARG A 236 -3.71 10.43 16.50
N ILE A 237 -4.24 11.46 15.86
CA ILE A 237 -5.45 12.16 16.26
C ILE A 237 -6.34 12.35 15.03
N SER A 238 -7.65 12.22 15.23
CA SER A 238 -8.66 12.33 14.19
C SER A 238 -9.70 13.35 14.59
N THR A 239 -10.40 13.88 13.59
CA THR A 239 -11.47 14.86 13.79
C THR A 239 -12.71 14.44 13.03
N LEU A 240 -13.87 14.72 13.64
CA LEU A 240 -15.18 14.62 13.04
C LEU A 240 -15.81 16.00 13.06
N TYR A 241 -15.99 16.60 11.88
CA TYR A 241 -16.84 17.78 11.72
C TYR A 241 -18.30 17.36 11.72
N ILE A 242 -19.12 18.10 12.45
CA ILE A 242 -20.57 17.93 12.51
C ILE A 242 -21.21 19.30 12.26
N LYS A 243 -22.07 19.39 11.26
CA LYS A 243 -22.88 20.58 11.05
C LYS A 243 -23.79 20.80 12.28
N GLU A 244 -23.83 22.01 12.84
CA GLU A 244 -24.44 22.29 14.14
C GLU A 244 -25.89 21.83 14.22
N ASP A 245 -26.72 22.08 13.19
CA ASP A 245 -28.11 21.66 13.13
C ASP A 245 -28.30 20.15 13.35
N ASN A 246 -27.28 19.35 13.03
CA ASN A 246 -27.34 17.90 13.15
C ASN A 246 -27.21 17.39 14.59
N MET A 247 -26.74 18.22 15.51
CA MET A 247 -26.63 17.85 16.92
C MET A 247 -28.00 17.65 17.63
N THR A 248 -29.07 18.17 17.04
CA THR A 248 -30.43 18.11 17.64
C THR A 248 -31.00 16.69 17.73
N TYR A 249 -30.65 15.82 16.76
CA TYR A 249 -31.13 14.42 16.70
C TYR A 249 -30.07 13.39 17.04
N LEU A 250 -28.84 13.80 17.33
CA LEU A 250 -27.80 12.91 17.81
C LEU A 250 -28.02 12.63 19.31
N GLU A 251 -28.06 11.34 19.64
CA GLU A 251 -28.19 10.91 21.03
C GLU A 251 -26.88 11.08 21.78
N ASN A 252 -27.03 11.36 23.08
CA ASN A 252 -25.88 11.34 23.97
C ASN A 252 -25.42 9.90 24.22
N ILE A 253 -24.21 9.57 23.79
CA ILE A 253 -23.55 8.29 24.04
C ILE A 253 -22.52 8.37 25.18
N ASN A 254 -22.40 9.54 25.81
CA ASN A 254 -21.53 9.83 26.94
C ASN A 254 -22.28 9.71 28.27
N HIS A 255 -21.76 10.27 29.34
CA HIS A 255 -22.36 10.24 30.66
C HIS A 255 -23.74 10.92 30.67
N TYR A 256 -24.68 10.39 31.46
CA TYR A 256 -26.08 10.85 31.54
C TYR A 256 -26.21 12.34 31.84
N PHE A 257 -25.28 12.93 32.62
CA PHE A 257 -25.34 14.34 33.01
C PHE A 257 -24.96 15.31 31.87
N PHE A 258 -24.50 14.80 30.71
CA PHE A 258 -24.30 15.60 29.50
C PHE A 258 -25.56 15.72 28.62
N ASN A 259 -26.66 15.06 28.95
CA ASN A 259 -27.88 15.15 28.15
C ASN A 259 -28.41 16.59 28.02
N ASN A 260 -28.31 17.38 29.08
CA ASN A 260 -28.79 18.77 29.16
C ASN A 260 -27.62 19.77 29.18
N SER A 261 -26.41 19.35 28.80
CA SER A 261 -25.23 20.21 28.77
C SER A 261 -25.34 21.24 27.66
N GLU A 262 -24.97 22.48 27.95
CA GLU A 262 -24.71 23.50 26.91
C GLU A 262 -23.53 23.10 26.00
N ASP A 263 -22.69 22.19 26.49
CA ASP A 263 -21.50 21.67 25.79
C ASP A 263 -21.89 20.47 24.94
N ILE A 264 -22.49 20.76 23.79
CA ILE A 264 -23.03 19.77 22.85
C ILE A 264 -21.95 18.79 22.36
N ASN A 265 -20.68 19.23 22.26
CA ASN A 265 -19.56 18.40 21.85
C ASN A 265 -19.41 17.14 22.71
N LYS A 266 -19.73 17.23 23.99
CA LYS A 266 -19.59 16.13 24.94
C LYS A 266 -20.55 14.96 24.69
N LYS A 267 -21.59 15.12 23.89
CA LYS A 267 -22.48 14.01 23.52
C LYS A 267 -21.71 12.87 22.80
N LEU A 268 -20.73 13.20 21.97
CA LEU A 268 -19.99 12.26 21.12
C LEU A 268 -18.53 12.08 21.50
N GLN A 269 -17.97 13.02 22.27
CA GLN A 269 -16.58 12.97 22.70
C GLN A 269 -16.46 12.19 24.01
N LEU A 270 -16.22 10.89 23.90
CA LEU A 270 -16.09 9.99 25.04
C LEU A 270 -14.75 10.22 25.75
N GLY A 271 -14.80 10.74 26.97
CA GLY A 271 -13.60 11.07 27.75
C GLY A 271 -12.91 12.34 27.31
N GLY A 272 -11.69 12.57 27.83
CA GLY A 272 -10.83 13.68 27.44
C GLY A 272 -10.23 13.49 26.04
N VAL A 273 -9.91 14.60 25.40
CA VAL A 273 -9.09 14.60 24.19
C VAL A 273 -7.68 14.09 24.57
N ASN A 274 -7.02 13.37 23.67
CA ASN A 274 -5.59 13.13 23.81
C ASN A 274 -4.87 14.49 23.60
N PHE A 275 -4.59 15.18 24.72
CA PHE A 275 -4.06 16.53 24.69
C PHE A 275 -2.66 16.60 24.11
N GLU A 276 -1.86 15.55 24.26
CA GLU A 276 -0.52 15.43 23.71
C GLU A 276 -0.56 15.45 22.17
N CYS A 277 -1.37 14.58 21.59
CA CYS A 277 -1.55 14.52 20.15
C CYS A 277 -2.26 15.77 19.62
N ALA A 278 -3.23 16.32 20.34
CA ALA A 278 -3.91 17.55 19.95
C ALA A 278 -2.94 18.74 19.91
N SER A 279 -2.16 18.93 20.99
CA SER A 279 -1.19 20.03 21.09
C SER A 279 -0.11 19.96 19.99
N SER A 280 0.27 18.76 19.56
CA SER A 280 1.22 18.59 18.47
C SER A 280 0.74 19.17 17.13
N LEU A 281 -0.58 19.41 16.96
CA LEU A 281 -1.13 20.04 15.76
C LEU A 281 -0.71 21.50 15.58
N LEU A 282 -0.30 22.19 16.66
CA LEU A 282 0.31 23.51 16.55
C LEU A 282 1.66 23.44 15.84
N GLY A 283 2.42 22.36 16.04
CA GLY A 283 3.62 22.09 15.27
C GLY A 283 3.34 21.79 13.80
N LEU A 284 2.20 21.13 13.49
CA LEU A 284 1.77 20.98 12.11
C LEU A 284 1.43 22.34 11.46
N LYS A 285 0.76 23.25 12.20
CA LYS A 285 0.53 24.64 11.75
C LYS A 285 1.85 25.33 11.41
N GLU A 286 2.84 25.24 12.29
CA GLU A 286 4.19 25.81 12.07
C GLU A 286 4.87 25.22 10.84
N TYR A 287 4.82 23.88 10.68
CA TYR A 287 5.36 23.22 9.50
C TYR A 287 4.71 23.71 8.21
N LEU A 288 3.38 23.88 8.18
CA LEU A 288 2.65 24.36 7.01
C LEU A 288 3.02 25.82 6.67
N ILE A 289 3.28 26.67 7.65
CA ILE A 289 3.81 28.02 7.45
C ILE A 289 5.22 27.94 6.84
N GLU A 290 6.10 27.10 7.38
CA GLU A 290 7.45 26.91 6.82
C GLU A 290 7.41 26.32 5.40
N PHE A 291 6.47 25.41 5.13
CA PHE A 291 6.21 24.92 3.77
C PHE A 291 5.88 26.07 2.82
N ALA A 292 4.97 26.96 3.20
CA ALA A 292 4.61 28.12 2.37
C ALA A 292 5.78 29.07 2.15
N ARG A 293 6.58 29.34 3.18
CA ARG A 293 7.82 30.15 3.08
C ARG A 293 8.83 29.52 2.13
N PHE A 294 8.98 28.22 2.16
CA PHE A 294 9.86 27.49 1.22
C PHE A 294 9.46 27.75 -0.26
N PHE A 295 8.18 27.99 -0.54
CA PHE A 295 7.66 28.33 -1.87
C PHE A 295 7.50 29.83 -2.08
N ASN A 296 8.23 30.68 -1.32
CA ASN A 296 8.22 32.14 -1.44
C ASN A 296 6.82 32.77 -1.27
N TYR A 297 6.01 32.23 -0.34
CA TYR A 297 4.78 32.91 0.07
C TYR A 297 5.16 34.18 0.81
N GLU A 298 5.03 35.33 0.13
CA GLU A 298 5.28 36.66 0.70
C GLU A 298 3.94 37.27 1.11
N GLU A 299 3.69 37.39 2.41
CA GLU A 299 2.74 38.38 2.91
C GLU A 299 3.38 39.74 2.77
N SER A 300 2.90 40.51 1.79
CA SER A 300 3.18 41.95 1.57
C SER A 300 4.42 42.53 2.30
N LYS A 301 5.40 42.91 1.56
CA LYS A 301 6.52 43.89 1.70
C LYS A 301 6.95 44.45 3.07
N ASN A 302 6.49 43.91 4.19
CA ASN A 302 6.96 44.25 5.53
C ASN A 302 7.58 43.01 6.18
N SER A 303 8.88 42.89 6.10
CA SER A 303 9.75 41.80 6.50
C SER A 303 9.75 41.39 7.98
N ASN A 304 8.87 41.94 8.83
CA ASN A 304 8.80 41.68 10.26
C ASN A 304 7.42 41.28 10.80
N LYS A 305 6.43 40.95 9.95
CA LYS A 305 5.14 40.44 10.43
C LYS A 305 5.14 38.91 10.44
N GLU A 306 4.64 38.34 11.53
CA GLU A 306 4.30 36.92 11.61
C GLU A 306 3.31 36.56 10.50
N VAL A 307 3.56 35.44 9.80
CA VAL A 307 2.65 34.92 8.79
C VAL A 307 1.41 34.35 9.51
N ASN A 308 0.27 34.96 9.30
CA ASN A 308 -0.98 34.46 9.85
C ASN A 308 -1.41 33.19 9.13
N PHE A 309 -1.85 32.18 9.91
CA PHE A 309 -2.42 30.97 9.36
C PHE A 309 -3.90 31.22 9.03
N ASP A 310 -4.16 31.68 7.81
CA ASP A 310 -5.49 31.97 7.33
C ASP A 310 -5.89 31.10 6.13
N ARG A 311 -7.10 31.25 5.66
CA ARG A 311 -7.62 30.47 4.53
C ARG A 311 -6.84 30.70 3.24
N THR A 312 -6.31 31.90 3.02
CA THR A 312 -5.52 32.24 1.82
C THR A 312 -4.20 31.47 1.82
N LEU A 313 -3.54 31.39 2.97
CA LEU A 313 -2.33 30.59 3.14
C LEU A 313 -2.62 29.10 2.89
N VAL A 314 -3.72 28.57 3.44
CA VAL A 314 -4.12 27.17 3.23
C VAL A 314 -4.36 26.89 1.74
N GLN A 315 -5.03 27.79 1.03
CA GLN A 315 -5.24 27.67 -0.43
C GLN A 315 -3.90 27.65 -1.19
N PHE A 316 -2.97 28.53 -0.82
CA PHE A 316 -1.64 28.56 -1.41
C PHE A 316 -0.90 27.23 -1.20
N ILE A 317 -0.89 26.71 0.03
CA ILE A 317 -0.23 25.44 0.37
C ILE A 317 -0.77 24.32 -0.52
N TYR A 318 -2.09 24.13 -0.56
CA TYR A 318 -2.69 23.05 -1.37
C TYR A 318 -2.51 23.27 -2.87
N SER A 319 -2.40 24.50 -3.36
CA SER A 319 -2.05 24.77 -4.76
C SER A 319 -0.66 24.23 -5.12
N LYS A 320 0.30 24.32 -4.19
CA LYS A 320 1.65 23.79 -4.39
C LYS A 320 1.68 22.25 -4.29
N ILE A 321 0.99 21.68 -3.31
CA ILE A 321 0.83 20.22 -3.19
C ILE A 321 0.24 19.66 -4.49
N PHE A 322 -0.86 20.21 -4.96
CA PHE A 322 -1.53 19.79 -6.19
C PHE A 322 -0.62 19.86 -7.42
N TYR A 323 0.20 20.91 -7.53
CA TYR A 323 1.15 21.05 -8.63
C TYR A 323 2.16 19.88 -8.68
N TYR A 324 2.76 19.52 -7.54
CA TYR A 324 3.70 18.39 -7.45
C TYR A 324 3.03 17.05 -7.73
N GLU A 325 1.86 16.83 -7.17
CA GLU A 325 1.12 15.58 -7.33
C GLU A 325 0.64 15.36 -8.76
N LYS A 326 0.31 16.44 -9.48
CA LYS A 326 0.02 16.35 -10.91
C LYS A 326 1.20 15.82 -11.72
N ILE A 327 2.43 16.22 -11.36
CA ILE A 327 3.64 15.70 -12.01
C ILE A 327 3.82 14.21 -11.67
N PHE A 328 3.66 13.80 -10.41
CA PHE A 328 3.73 12.39 -10.01
C PHE A 328 2.73 11.54 -10.79
N ASN A 329 1.47 11.99 -10.88
CA ASN A 329 0.44 11.28 -11.64
C ASN A 329 0.80 11.14 -13.12
N ASN A 330 1.40 12.16 -13.74
CA ASN A 330 1.83 12.09 -15.14
C ASN A 330 2.99 11.08 -15.32
N LEU A 331 3.96 11.03 -14.40
CA LEU A 331 5.05 10.05 -14.45
C LEU A 331 4.52 8.62 -14.32
N PHE A 332 3.63 8.36 -13.37
CA PHE A 332 3.00 7.04 -13.22
C PHE A 332 2.11 6.64 -14.39
N LYS A 333 1.40 7.59 -15.00
CA LYS A 333 0.60 7.33 -16.20
C LYS A 333 1.48 6.80 -17.34
N ASN A 334 2.68 7.35 -17.53
CA ASN A 334 3.62 6.88 -18.53
C ASN A 334 4.11 5.45 -18.25
N LEU A 335 4.32 5.08 -16.97
CA LEU A 335 4.64 3.70 -16.58
C LEU A 335 3.54 2.73 -17.03
N ILE A 336 2.29 3.05 -16.71
CA ILE A 336 1.14 2.17 -16.99
C ILE A 336 0.97 1.95 -18.50
N THR A 337 1.18 3.01 -19.31
CA THR A 337 1.03 2.93 -20.77
C THR A 337 2.10 2.05 -21.42
N ASN A 338 3.25 1.93 -20.79
CA ASN A 338 4.44 1.26 -21.37
C ASN A 338 4.72 -0.12 -20.79
N ASN A 339 3.96 -0.59 -19.81
CA ASN A 339 4.17 -1.89 -19.17
C ASN A 339 2.89 -2.74 -19.11
N GLU A 340 2.71 -3.61 -20.09
CA GLU A 340 1.54 -4.49 -20.22
C GLU A 340 1.36 -5.49 -19.06
N ASN A 341 2.39 -5.71 -18.23
CA ASN A 341 2.32 -6.62 -17.08
C ASN A 341 1.79 -5.95 -15.81
N ILE A 342 1.68 -4.63 -15.81
CA ILE A 342 1.18 -3.84 -14.70
C ILE A 342 -0.24 -3.38 -15.02
N GLU A 343 -1.15 -3.63 -14.11
CA GLU A 343 -2.49 -3.06 -14.10
C GLU A 343 -2.64 -2.16 -12.87
N VAL A 344 -3.06 -0.92 -13.06
CA VAL A 344 -3.44 -0.04 -11.93
C VAL A 344 -4.95 -0.03 -11.81
N ILE A 345 -5.43 -0.29 -10.59
CA ILE A 345 -6.86 -0.22 -10.28
C ILE A 345 -7.22 1.25 -10.11
N GLU A 346 -7.76 1.86 -11.15
CA GLU A 346 -8.17 3.25 -11.17
C GLU A 346 -9.32 3.48 -12.14
N CYS A 347 -10.12 4.50 -11.89
CA CYS A 347 -11.06 5.03 -12.89
C CYS A 347 -10.29 5.98 -13.81
N LYS A 348 -10.34 5.71 -15.12
CA LYS A 348 -9.64 6.53 -16.14
C LYS A 348 -10.43 7.76 -16.58
N ASP A 349 -11.63 7.97 -16.00
CA ASP A 349 -12.43 9.17 -16.24
C ASP A 349 -11.59 10.44 -16.02
N GLU A 350 -12.03 11.57 -16.53
CA GLU A 350 -11.41 12.91 -16.34
C GLU A 350 -11.33 13.33 -14.85
N MET A 351 -11.65 12.43 -13.93
CA MET A 351 -11.57 12.66 -12.49
C MET A 351 -10.13 12.91 -12.06
N GLN A 352 -9.94 13.94 -11.26
CA GLN A 352 -8.66 14.19 -10.61
C GLN A 352 -8.30 13.02 -9.68
N LYS A 353 -7.01 12.79 -9.52
CA LYS A 353 -6.47 11.70 -8.72
C LYS A 353 -5.37 12.20 -7.78
N VAL A 354 -5.38 11.70 -6.55
CA VAL A 354 -4.25 11.83 -5.62
C VAL A 354 -3.20 10.76 -5.95
N PRO A 355 -1.92 10.94 -5.58
CA PRO A 355 -0.85 10.00 -5.93
C PRO A 355 -0.90 8.71 -5.07
N ILE A 356 -1.99 7.98 -5.20
CA ILE A 356 -2.22 6.63 -4.68
C ILE A 356 -2.40 5.69 -5.87
N TYR A 357 -1.53 4.69 -5.96
CA TYR A 357 -1.50 3.72 -7.06
C TYR A 357 -1.61 2.32 -6.49
N SER A 358 -2.72 1.65 -6.76
CA SER A 358 -2.99 0.25 -6.40
C SER A 358 -2.68 -0.62 -7.61
N ILE A 359 -1.62 -1.40 -7.52
CA ILE A 359 -0.98 -2.07 -8.63
C ILE A 359 -1.20 -3.58 -8.52
N LEU A 360 -1.60 -4.19 -9.63
CA LEU A 360 -1.62 -5.63 -9.87
C LEU A 360 -0.53 -5.99 -10.89
N PHE A 361 0.00 -7.18 -10.76
CA PHE A 361 0.95 -7.75 -11.70
C PHE A 361 0.34 -9.01 -12.32
N LYS A 362 0.39 -9.13 -13.65
CA LYS A 362 -0.18 -10.31 -14.33
C LYS A 362 0.59 -11.60 -14.01
N ASN A 363 1.89 -11.49 -13.71
CA ASN A 363 2.79 -12.63 -13.62
C ASN A 363 3.60 -12.68 -12.32
N TYR A 364 3.32 -11.79 -11.37
CA TYR A 364 4.03 -11.72 -10.09
C TYR A 364 3.02 -11.57 -8.97
N ASP A 365 3.29 -12.22 -7.85
CA ASP A 365 2.52 -11.99 -6.64
C ASP A 365 2.88 -10.64 -6.01
N VAL A 366 1.87 -9.86 -5.63
CA VAL A 366 2.05 -8.50 -5.09
C VAL A 366 2.86 -8.48 -3.79
N ASN A 367 2.76 -9.55 -2.96
CA ASN A 367 3.51 -9.63 -1.71
C ASN A 367 5.00 -9.88 -1.97
N ASN A 368 5.32 -10.71 -2.97
CA ASN A 368 6.70 -10.93 -3.37
C ASN A 368 7.31 -9.64 -3.94
N VAL A 369 6.60 -8.94 -4.82
CA VAL A 369 7.06 -7.65 -5.34
C VAL A 369 7.27 -6.65 -4.21
N ASN A 370 6.33 -6.56 -3.26
CA ASN A 370 6.46 -5.66 -2.10
C ASN A 370 7.72 -5.95 -1.26
N LEU A 371 8.02 -7.22 -1.01
CA LEU A 371 9.24 -7.61 -0.29
C LEU A 371 10.50 -7.13 -1.01
N ILE A 372 10.56 -7.38 -2.32
CA ILE A 372 11.71 -6.96 -3.15
C ILE A 372 11.86 -5.43 -3.14
N LEU A 373 10.76 -4.68 -3.29
CA LEU A 373 10.79 -3.21 -3.23
C LEU A 373 11.34 -2.70 -1.89
N ASN A 374 10.87 -3.26 -0.77
CA ASN A 374 11.34 -2.87 0.56
C ASN A 374 12.83 -3.13 0.73
N GLU A 375 13.36 -4.26 0.23
CA GLU A 375 14.80 -4.55 0.26
C GLU A 375 15.61 -3.61 -0.64
N LEU A 376 15.03 -3.17 -1.74
CA LEU A 376 15.63 -2.15 -2.61
C LEU A 376 15.50 -0.73 -2.04
N GLY A 377 15.02 -0.59 -0.80
CA GLY A 377 14.88 0.68 -0.11
C GLY A 377 13.63 1.48 -0.48
N ILE A 378 12.66 0.88 -1.17
CA ILE A 378 11.37 1.50 -1.49
C ILE A 378 10.32 0.97 -0.51
N ILE A 379 10.03 1.75 0.53
CA ILE A 379 9.06 1.39 1.56
C ILE A 379 7.66 1.49 0.98
N SER A 380 7.07 0.33 0.69
CA SER A 380 5.72 0.15 0.18
C SER A 380 4.98 -0.91 0.98
N ASN A 381 3.71 -1.13 0.67
CA ASN A 381 2.92 -2.16 1.33
C ASN A 381 1.99 -2.87 0.34
N SER A 382 1.59 -4.12 0.67
CA SER A 382 0.64 -4.92 -0.10
C SER A 382 -0.50 -5.42 0.77
N GLY A 383 -1.66 -5.66 0.16
CA GLY A 383 -2.84 -6.19 0.85
C GLY A 383 -4.14 -5.53 0.40
N THR A 384 -5.19 -5.70 1.21
CA THR A 384 -6.54 -5.19 0.93
C THR A 384 -6.77 -3.77 1.44
N PHE A 385 -5.93 -3.27 2.34
CA PHE A 385 -5.98 -1.93 2.95
C PHE A 385 -7.35 -1.59 3.56
N TYR A 386 -7.97 -2.58 4.20
CA TYR A 386 -9.32 -2.48 4.76
C TYR A 386 -10.39 -2.07 3.73
N CYS A 387 -10.22 -2.46 2.47
CA CYS A 387 -11.19 -2.30 1.38
C CYS A 387 -11.59 -3.67 0.81
N ASN A 388 -11.84 -4.64 1.69
CA ASN A 388 -12.07 -6.03 1.34
C ASN A 388 -13.25 -6.20 0.39
N ARG A 389 -14.33 -5.41 0.56
CA ARG A 389 -15.51 -5.48 -0.31
C ARG A 389 -15.20 -5.18 -1.77
N LEU A 390 -14.31 -4.22 -2.01
CA LEU A 390 -13.85 -3.95 -3.37
C LEU A 390 -12.99 -5.11 -3.89
N MET A 391 -12.09 -5.64 -3.06
CA MET A 391 -11.25 -6.78 -3.44
C MET A 391 -12.10 -8.02 -3.78
N ASP A 392 -13.09 -8.33 -2.94
CA ASP A 392 -14.04 -9.44 -3.19
C ASP A 392 -14.85 -9.20 -4.46
N TYR A 393 -15.38 -7.99 -4.66
CA TYR A 393 -16.15 -7.61 -5.84
C TYR A 393 -15.34 -7.71 -7.14
N LEU A 394 -14.05 -7.35 -7.10
CA LEU A 394 -13.13 -7.46 -8.24
C LEU A 394 -12.45 -8.84 -8.34
N ASN A 395 -12.77 -9.77 -7.43
CA ASN A 395 -12.17 -11.10 -7.34
C ASN A 395 -10.63 -11.08 -7.20
N ILE A 396 -10.10 -10.12 -6.42
CA ILE A 396 -8.67 -9.95 -6.14
C ILE A 396 -8.34 -10.62 -4.81
N LYS A 397 -7.75 -11.82 -4.86
CA LYS A 397 -7.51 -12.63 -3.65
C LYS A 397 -6.35 -12.14 -2.77
N ASN A 398 -5.24 -11.75 -3.38
CA ASN A 398 -4.00 -11.41 -2.66
C ASN A 398 -3.85 -9.90 -2.37
N GLY A 399 -4.90 -9.11 -2.63
CA GLY A 399 -4.82 -7.66 -2.50
C GLY A 399 -4.01 -7.02 -3.63
N VAL A 400 -3.52 -5.82 -3.38
CA VAL A 400 -2.75 -4.99 -4.33
C VAL A 400 -1.43 -4.54 -3.72
N LEU A 401 -0.44 -4.26 -4.54
CA LEU A 401 0.70 -3.43 -4.14
C LEU A 401 0.25 -1.98 -4.15
N ARG A 402 0.43 -1.25 -3.05
CA ARG A 402 0.07 0.17 -3.00
C ARG A 402 1.32 1.04 -2.88
N ILE A 403 1.49 1.92 -3.85
CA ILE A 403 2.44 3.04 -3.83
C ILE A 403 1.65 4.31 -3.55
N SER A 404 2.05 5.06 -2.54
CA SER A 404 1.42 6.33 -2.21
C SER A 404 2.45 7.39 -1.85
N LEU A 405 2.36 8.53 -2.49
CA LEU A 405 3.34 9.61 -2.43
C LEU A 405 2.76 10.85 -1.73
N MET A 406 3.63 11.71 -1.24
CA MET A 406 3.28 13.01 -0.67
C MET A 406 4.23 14.10 -1.17
N HIS A 407 3.89 15.34 -0.88
CA HIS A 407 4.62 16.54 -1.27
C HIS A 407 6.12 16.58 -0.87
N TYR A 408 6.57 15.72 0.05
CA TYR A 408 7.99 15.63 0.42
C TYR A 408 8.77 14.59 -0.42
N ASN A 409 8.09 13.74 -1.20
CA ASN A 409 8.79 12.88 -2.15
C ASN A 409 9.42 13.70 -3.28
N SER A 410 10.59 13.29 -3.76
CA SER A 410 11.27 13.94 -4.87
C SER A 410 10.93 13.28 -6.20
N PHE A 411 11.15 14.00 -7.30
CA PHE A 411 10.99 13.43 -8.66
C PHE A 411 11.96 12.26 -8.92
N ASP A 412 13.18 12.34 -8.37
CA ASP A 412 14.18 11.27 -8.49
C ASP A 412 13.70 10.01 -7.78
N GLU A 413 13.05 10.13 -6.62
CA GLU A 413 12.45 9.00 -5.92
C GLU A 413 11.32 8.38 -6.75
N VAL A 414 10.46 9.19 -7.34
CA VAL A 414 9.37 8.71 -8.18
C VAL A 414 9.92 7.98 -9.41
N ASN A 415 10.93 8.54 -10.07
CA ASN A 415 11.60 7.89 -11.20
C ASN A 415 12.23 6.55 -10.77
N LYS A 416 12.88 6.50 -9.60
CA LYS A 416 13.46 5.27 -9.06
C LYS A 416 12.41 4.19 -8.79
N ILE A 417 11.26 4.57 -8.23
CA ILE A 417 10.12 3.64 -8.05
C ILE A 417 9.68 3.09 -9.41
N ILE A 418 9.47 3.96 -10.40
CA ILE A 418 9.02 3.59 -11.74
C ILE A 418 10.02 2.66 -12.43
N GLU A 419 11.31 2.99 -12.39
CA GLU A 419 12.39 2.15 -12.91
C GLU A 419 12.37 0.77 -12.26
N THR A 420 12.22 0.72 -10.93
CA THR A 420 12.21 -0.54 -10.19
C THR A 420 10.97 -1.38 -10.54
N LEU A 421 9.78 -0.78 -10.64
CA LEU A 421 8.57 -1.47 -11.07
C LEU A 421 8.70 -2.03 -12.50
N ASN A 422 9.48 -1.38 -13.35
CA ASN A 422 9.72 -1.84 -14.72
C ASN A 422 10.56 -3.13 -14.80
N TYR A 423 11.27 -3.55 -13.74
CA TYR A 423 11.93 -4.85 -13.70
C TYR A 423 10.95 -6.03 -13.64
N PHE A 424 9.72 -5.81 -13.19
CA PHE A 424 8.69 -6.84 -13.11
C PHE A 424 7.92 -6.96 -14.45
N LYS A 425 8.68 -7.29 -15.53
CA LYS A 425 8.14 -7.53 -16.86
C LYS A 425 8.12 -9.02 -17.17
N LYS A 426 7.19 -9.44 -18.02
CA LYS A 426 7.23 -10.77 -18.64
C LYS A 426 7.93 -10.69 -19.98
N TYR A 427 8.95 -11.51 -20.16
CA TYR A 427 9.61 -11.64 -21.45
C TYR A 427 8.92 -12.73 -22.28
N ASN A 428 8.22 -12.33 -23.32
CA ASN A 428 7.62 -13.29 -24.25
C ASN A 428 8.64 -13.60 -25.38
N ILE A 429 9.61 -14.45 -25.07
CA ILE A 429 10.65 -14.87 -26.02
C ILE A 429 10.49 -16.34 -26.38
N ASN A 430 11.00 -16.72 -27.55
CA ASN A 430 10.86 -18.08 -28.07
C ASN A 430 11.95 -19.05 -27.57
N PHE A 431 12.44 -18.84 -26.36
CA PHE A 431 13.37 -19.70 -25.65
C PHE A 431 12.58 -20.69 -24.76
N GLN A 432 12.99 -21.95 -24.76
CA GLN A 432 12.40 -22.97 -23.89
C GLN A 432 13.36 -23.34 -22.74
N PHE A 433 14.46 -23.98 -23.07
CA PHE A 433 15.49 -24.36 -22.12
C PHE A 433 16.85 -24.55 -22.81
N LYS A 434 17.92 -24.54 -22.02
CA LYS A 434 19.27 -24.83 -22.44
C LYS A 434 20.02 -25.55 -21.32
N CYS A 435 20.72 -26.63 -21.69
CA CYS A 435 21.65 -27.31 -20.80
C CYS A 435 23.07 -26.88 -21.15
N ASP A 436 23.80 -26.39 -20.18
CA ASP A 436 25.21 -26.07 -20.31
C ASP A 436 26.04 -26.92 -19.33
N SER A 437 27.11 -27.55 -19.83
CA SER A 437 28.11 -28.14 -18.98
C SER A 437 29.12 -27.05 -18.62
N LEU A 438 29.07 -26.63 -17.38
CA LEU A 438 29.96 -25.62 -16.86
C LEU A 438 31.29 -26.24 -16.48
N TYR A 439 32.33 -25.55 -16.78
CA TYR A 439 33.67 -25.80 -16.26
C TYR A 439 34.01 -27.28 -16.18
N LYS A 440 34.72 -27.78 -17.09
CA LYS A 440 35.15 -29.19 -17.21
C LYS A 440 35.44 -29.82 -15.83
N GLY A 441 34.39 -30.26 -15.12
CA GLY A 441 34.48 -31.13 -13.97
C GLY A 441 34.98 -30.54 -12.65
N PHE A 442 34.97 -29.22 -12.43
CA PHE A 442 35.51 -28.67 -11.17
C PHE A 442 34.65 -27.59 -10.52
N VAL A 443 33.79 -28.02 -9.62
CA VAL A 443 33.17 -27.13 -8.62
C VAL A 443 34.15 -26.93 -7.47
N THR A 444 34.42 -25.68 -7.09
CA THR A 444 35.41 -25.36 -6.06
C THR A 444 35.05 -25.99 -4.71
N THR A 445 36.08 -26.33 -3.94
CA THR A 445 35.88 -26.86 -2.57
C THR A 445 35.16 -25.85 -1.67
N ASN A 446 35.40 -24.57 -1.86
CA ASN A 446 34.74 -23.51 -1.09
C ASN A 446 33.24 -23.50 -1.34
N LEU A 447 32.82 -23.53 -2.62
CA LEU A 447 31.40 -23.58 -2.97
C LEU A 447 30.73 -24.86 -2.42
N LYS A 448 31.37 -26.04 -2.56
CA LYS A 448 30.84 -27.28 -2.00
C LYS A 448 30.69 -27.22 -0.48
N ASN A 449 31.70 -26.71 0.23
CA ASN A 449 31.70 -26.63 1.68
C ASN A 449 30.65 -25.64 2.22
N SER A 450 30.30 -24.61 1.47
CA SER A 450 29.29 -23.64 1.89
C SER A 450 27.91 -24.26 2.13
N PHE A 451 27.57 -25.36 1.45
CA PHE A 451 26.31 -26.08 1.65
C PHE A 451 26.21 -26.81 3.01
N TYR A 452 27.33 -27.03 3.67
CA TYR A 452 27.32 -27.65 5.02
C TYR A 452 27.05 -26.64 6.13
N ASN A 453 27.16 -25.35 5.85
CA ASN A 453 26.92 -24.27 6.80
C ASN A 453 25.49 -23.71 6.72
N LEU A 454 24.63 -24.28 5.88
CA LEU A 454 23.24 -23.85 5.73
C LEU A 454 22.39 -24.28 6.91
N GLU A 455 21.42 -23.47 7.28
CA GLU A 455 20.45 -23.78 8.33
C GLU A 455 19.37 -24.74 7.82
N VAL A 456 18.81 -25.52 8.76
CA VAL A 456 17.70 -26.44 8.46
C VAL A 456 16.49 -25.65 7.97
N ASP A 457 15.92 -26.08 6.84
CA ASP A 457 14.69 -25.51 6.31
C ASP A 457 13.49 -26.01 7.13
N LYS A 458 13.03 -25.18 8.06
CA LYS A 458 11.93 -25.49 9.00
C LYS A 458 10.56 -25.72 8.32
N ASN A 459 10.45 -25.37 7.03
CA ASN A 459 9.22 -25.52 6.26
C ASN A 459 9.14 -26.88 5.54
N TYR A 460 10.18 -27.68 5.64
CA TYR A 460 10.27 -29.02 5.06
C TYR A 460 10.73 -30.01 6.11
N GLU A 461 10.42 -31.30 5.94
CA GLU A 461 10.90 -32.36 6.82
C GLU A 461 12.44 -32.36 6.92
N ASN A 462 12.98 -32.71 8.07
CA ASN A 462 14.33 -32.51 8.61
C ASN A 462 15.56 -32.89 7.73
N LYS A 463 15.41 -33.11 6.42
CA LYS A 463 16.48 -33.53 5.51
C LYS A 463 16.88 -32.48 4.48
N ARG A 464 16.49 -31.21 4.70
CA ARG A 464 16.79 -30.11 3.81
C ARG A 464 17.40 -28.94 4.58
N THR A 465 18.47 -28.36 4.03
CA THR A 465 19.03 -27.09 4.50
C THR A 465 18.98 -26.07 3.38
N ARG A 466 18.78 -24.79 3.71
CA ARG A 466 18.60 -23.75 2.70
C ARG A 466 19.19 -22.41 3.14
N GLY A 467 19.82 -21.72 2.19
CA GLY A 467 20.16 -20.30 2.25
C GLY A 467 19.53 -19.58 1.08
N TYR A 468 19.24 -18.28 1.25
CA TYR A 468 18.59 -17.46 0.24
C TYR A 468 19.14 -16.05 0.26
N SER A 469 19.37 -15.46 -0.91
CA SER A 469 19.73 -14.04 -1.05
C SER A 469 19.23 -13.46 -2.35
N LEU A 470 18.86 -12.17 -2.31
CA LEU A 470 18.73 -11.34 -3.49
C LEU A 470 20.10 -10.71 -3.77
N LEU A 471 20.55 -10.78 -5.01
CA LEU A 471 21.84 -10.26 -5.43
C LEU A 471 21.67 -9.13 -6.43
N ASP A 472 22.42 -8.04 -6.25
CA ASP A 472 22.71 -7.06 -7.29
C ASP A 472 23.91 -7.57 -8.09
N ILE A 473 23.68 -7.76 -9.38
CA ILE A 473 24.64 -8.31 -10.33
C ILE A 473 24.98 -7.34 -11.46
N GLU A 474 24.68 -6.05 -11.27
CA GLU A 474 25.02 -5.02 -12.28
C GLU A 474 26.52 -5.04 -12.63
N ASN A 475 27.36 -5.34 -11.64
CA ASN A 475 28.76 -5.64 -11.82
C ASN A 475 29.08 -7.06 -11.33
N ILE A 476 29.37 -7.97 -12.27
CA ILE A 476 29.69 -9.36 -11.96
C ILE A 476 30.97 -9.55 -11.13
N ASP A 477 31.89 -8.59 -11.16
CA ASP A 477 33.11 -8.60 -10.37
C ASP A 477 32.88 -8.11 -8.92
N ASP A 478 31.79 -7.37 -8.70
CA ASP A 478 31.40 -6.84 -7.39
C ASP A 478 29.93 -7.14 -7.09
N ILE A 479 29.57 -8.43 -7.04
CA ILE A 479 28.23 -8.91 -6.69
C ILE A 479 27.93 -8.55 -5.23
N LYS A 480 26.75 -7.99 -4.96
CA LYS A 480 26.32 -7.59 -3.62
C LYS A 480 25.05 -8.31 -3.19
N ILE A 481 25.00 -8.70 -1.90
CA ILE A 481 23.75 -9.14 -1.28
C ILE A 481 22.94 -7.90 -0.95
N ILE A 482 21.66 -7.94 -1.27
CA ILE A 482 20.69 -6.89 -0.94
C ILE A 482 19.82 -7.42 0.20
N GLY A 483 19.91 -6.75 1.36
CA GLY A 483 19.04 -6.96 2.52
C GLY A 483 19.14 -8.32 3.23
N ASP A 484 18.32 -8.47 4.28
CA ASP A 484 18.08 -9.71 5.02
C ASP A 484 16.68 -10.21 4.66
N LEU A 485 16.57 -11.01 3.61
CA LEU A 485 15.31 -11.30 2.96
C LEU A 485 14.46 -12.36 3.63
N GLN A 486 13.19 -12.04 3.71
CA GLN A 486 12.12 -12.99 3.81
C GLN A 486 11.75 -13.50 2.41
N PHE A 487 11.61 -14.81 2.23
CA PHE A 487 11.19 -15.41 0.97
C PHE A 487 9.68 -15.67 1.00
N TYR A 488 8.99 -15.16 0.01
CA TYR A 488 7.58 -15.41 -0.23
C TYR A 488 7.37 -16.00 -1.63
N GLN A 489 6.48 -16.95 -1.74
CA GLN A 489 6.03 -17.53 -3.01
C GLN A 489 4.53 -17.80 -2.90
N SER A 490 3.76 -17.39 -3.92
CA SER A 490 2.32 -17.60 -3.94
C SER A 490 1.94 -19.07 -4.01
N SER A 491 0.80 -19.44 -3.42
CA SER A 491 0.20 -20.77 -3.55
C SER A 491 -0.15 -21.14 -4.99
N ASN A 492 -0.22 -20.19 -5.90
CA ASN A 492 -0.38 -20.47 -7.34
C ASN A 492 0.84 -21.17 -7.94
N TYR A 493 2.04 -20.97 -7.38
CA TYR A 493 3.29 -21.59 -7.80
C TYR A 493 3.75 -22.69 -6.84
N ASN A 494 3.47 -22.56 -5.57
CA ASN A 494 3.83 -23.53 -4.56
C ASN A 494 2.58 -23.98 -3.78
N ASN A 495 2.02 -25.11 -4.17
CA ASN A 495 0.80 -25.65 -3.59
C ASN A 495 0.99 -26.31 -2.20
N VAL A 496 2.23 -26.49 -1.74
CA VAL A 496 2.56 -27.11 -0.44
C VAL A 496 2.87 -26.06 0.62
N ASN A 497 3.73 -25.11 0.30
CA ASN A 497 4.23 -24.07 1.20
C ASN A 497 4.05 -22.64 0.63
N GLY A 498 3.08 -22.44 -0.26
CA GLY A 498 2.72 -21.11 -0.76
C GLY A 498 2.04 -20.24 0.28
N ASP A 499 2.02 -18.95 0.05
CA ASP A 499 1.42 -17.89 0.89
C ASP A 499 2.01 -17.82 2.32
N ILE A 500 3.15 -18.45 2.54
CA ILE A 500 3.89 -18.42 3.81
C ILE A 500 5.15 -17.58 3.65
N LEU A 501 5.33 -16.63 4.56
CA LEU A 501 6.54 -15.85 4.67
C LEU A 501 7.63 -16.68 5.35
N ARG A 502 8.72 -16.96 4.65
CA ARG A 502 9.81 -17.83 5.11
C ARG A 502 11.08 -17.03 5.36
N ASN A 503 11.67 -17.20 6.53
CA ASN A 503 12.93 -16.56 6.88
C ASN A 503 14.08 -17.53 6.60
N TYR A 504 15.01 -17.12 5.76
CA TYR A 504 16.23 -17.85 5.47
C TYR A 504 17.45 -16.98 5.81
N LYS A 505 18.54 -17.63 6.17
CA LYS A 505 19.82 -16.94 6.30
C LYS A 505 20.37 -16.61 4.91
N ASN A 506 21.02 -15.47 4.80
CA ASN A 506 21.76 -15.12 3.59
C ASN A 506 22.81 -16.19 3.26
N ILE A 507 23.07 -16.40 1.98
CA ILE A 507 24.20 -17.20 1.52
C ILE A 507 25.51 -16.57 2.01
N ASP A 508 26.56 -17.37 2.22
CA ASP A 508 27.85 -16.86 2.70
C ASP A 508 28.43 -15.87 1.65
N TYR A 509 28.68 -14.62 2.06
CA TYR A 509 29.24 -13.59 1.18
C TYR A 509 30.59 -14.01 0.52
N LYS A 510 31.32 -14.94 1.12
CA LYS A 510 32.56 -15.49 0.55
C LYS A 510 32.32 -16.20 -0.77
N ILE A 511 31.12 -16.77 -0.96
CA ILE A 511 30.75 -17.44 -2.20
C ILE A 511 30.65 -16.46 -3.35
N LEU A 512 30.25 -15.21 -3.11
CA LEU A 512 30.14 -14.18 -4.14
C LEU A 512 31.49 -13.88 -4.83
N LYS A 513 32.60 -14.18 -4.15
CA LYS A 513 33.96 -14.05 -4.66
C LYS A 513 34.52 -15.34 -5.26
N ASP A 514 33.76 -16.44 -5.15
CA ASP A 514 34.18 -17.74 -5.69
C ASP A 514 34.05 -17.77 -7.22
N ASP A 515 35.11 -18.15 -7.91
CA ASP A 515 35.18 -18.12 -9.37
C ASP A 515 34.14 -19.04 -10.03
N CYS A 516 33.85 -20.18 -9.40
CA CYS A 516 32.84 -21.10 -9.88
C CYS A 516 31.42 -20.51 -9.73
N PHE A 517 31.13 -19.86 -8.60
CA PHE A 517 29.85 -19.18 -8.40
C PHE A 517 29.66 -18.05 -9.42
N LYS A 518 30.67 -17.18 -9.58
CA LYS A 518 30.65 -16.12 -10.60
C LYS A 518 30.47 -16.68 -12.00
N TYR A 519 31.09 -17.79 -12.29
CA TYR A 519 30.92 -18.46 -13.59
C TYR A 519 29.48 -18.95 -13.80
N PHE A 520 28.85 -19.55 -12.80
CA PHE A 520 27.43 -19.93 -12.87
C PHE A 520 26.54 -18.73 -13.16
N VAL A 521 26.73 -17.64 -12.42
CA VAL A 521 25.96 -16.41 -12.61
C VAL A 521 26.20 -15.83 -14.01
N ASN A 522 27.46 -15.73 -14.44
CA ASN A 522 27.81 -15.16 -15.75
C ASN A 522 27.26 -16.00 -16.91
N THR A 523 27.29 -17.33 -16.80
CA THR A 523 26.76 -18.21 -17.85
C THR A 523 25.24 -18.12 -17.94
N PHE A 524 24.55 -18.06 -16.80
CA PHE A 524 23.12 -17.79 -16.76
C PHE A 524 22.80 -16.47 -17.47
N LEU A 525 23.46 -15.37 -17.06
CA LEU A 525 23.27 -14.05 -17.66
C LEU A 525 23.57 -14.02 -19.15
N THR A 526 24.69 -14.63 -19.57
CA THR A 526 25.08 -14.68 -20.99
C THR A 526 24.03 -15.44 -21.80
N THR A 527 23.54 -16.57 -21.29
CA THR A 527 22.50 -17.35 -21.96
C THR A 527 21.23 -16.51 -22.14
N ILE A 528 20.75 -15.87 -21.07
CA ILE A 528 19.52 -15.08 -21.12
C ILE A 528 19.70 -13.82 -21.97
N ASN A 529 20.79 -13.06 -21.81
CA ASN A 529 21.05 -11.85 -22.60
C ASN A 529 21.13 -12.15 -24.09
N ASN A 530 21.74 -13.28 -24.49
CA ASN A 530 21.76 -13.71 -25.87
C ASN A 530 20.36 -13.99 -26.42
N GLU A 531 19.49 -14.65 -25.62
CA GLU A 531 18.11 -14.93 -26.02
C GLU A 531 17.27 -13.65 -26.08
N LEU A 532 17.43 -12.72 -25.14
CA LEU A 532 16.79 -11.41 -25.17
C LEU A 532 17.21 -10.62 -26.41
N THR A 533 18.52 -10.59 -26.73
CA THR A 533 19.06 -9.89 -27.92
C THR A 533 18.53 -10.49 -29.23
N LYS A 534 18.43 -11.83 -29.35
CA LYS A 534 17.82 -12.49 -30.51
C LYS A 534 16.37 -12.08 -30.74
N ASN A 535 15.66 -11.70 -29.68
CA ASN A 535 14.30 -11.21 -29.73
C ASN A 535 14.21 -9.68 -29.73
N SER A 536 15.29 -8.97 -30.05
CA SER A 536 15.36 -7.50 -30.12
C SER A 536 15.08 -6.78 -28.79
N ILE A 537 15.28 -7.44 -27.66
CA ILE A 537 15.11 -6.88 -26.32
C ILE A 537 16.48 -6.44 -25.81
N ILE A 538 16.68 -5.13 -25.63
CA ILE A 538 17.93 -4.52 -25.17
C ILE A 538 17.76 -4.15 -23.69
N GLU A 539 17.72 -5.13 -22.83
CA GLU A 539 17.63 -4.93 -21.39
C GLU A 539 18.70 -5.76 -20.68
N LYS A 540 19.22 -5.23 -19.55
CA LYS A 540 20.17 -5.96 -18.71
C LYS A 540 19.46 -6.44 -17.43
N ILE A 541 19.67 -7.71 -17.11
CA ILE A 541 19.24 -8.25 -15.82
C ILE A 541 20.13 -7.63 -14.73
N LYS A 542 19.51 -7.00 -13.75
CA LYS A 542 20.22 -6.34 -12.64
C LYS A 542 20.16 -7.15 -11.34
N TYR A 543 19.07 -7.87 -11.10
CA TYR A 543 18.85 -8.61 -9.87
C TYR A 543 18.54 -10.06 -10.14
N ILE A 544 19.12 -10.95 -9.31
CA ILE A 544 18.79 -12.38 -9.28
C ILE A 544 18.55 -12.85 -7.86
N GLN A 545 17.66 -13.82 -7.72
CA GLN A 545 17.48 -14.55 -6.48
C GLN A 545 18.28 -15.83 -6.51
N VAL A 546 19.03 -16.09 -5.45
CA VAL A 546 19.85 -17.31 -5.33
C VAL A 546 19.41 -18.13 -4.13
N HIS A 547 19.09 -19.38 -4.37
CA HIS A 547 18.79 -20.38 -3.37
C HIS A 547 19.91 -21.42 -3.32
N GLN A 548 20.62 -21.50 -2.21
CA GLN A 548 21.47 -22.66 -1.91
C GLN A 548 20.63 -23.70 -1.19
N ILE A 549 20.49 -24.88 -1.77
CA ILE A 549 19.68 -25.95 -1.24
C ILE A 549 20.53 -27.22 -1.16
N ARG A 550 20.60 -27.81 0.02
CA ARG A 550 21.17 -29.13 0.23
C ARG A 550 20.10 -30.08 0.75
N VAL A 551 19.92 -31.19 0.05
CA VAL A 551 19.07 -32.31 0.50
C VAL A 551 19.97 -33.50 0.76
N TYR A 552 19.69 -34.24 1.81
CA TYR A 552 20.47 -35.43 2.18
C TYR A 552 19.53 -36.55 2.62
N THR A 553 19.99 -37.79 2.47
CA THR A 553 19.33 -39.00 2.95
C THR A 553 20.31 -39.83 3.74
N ASP A 554 19.83 -40.50 4.77
CA ASP A 554 20.57 -41.41 5.66
C ASP A 554 19.95 -42.80 5.68
N SER A 555 18.96 -43.06 4.85
CA SER A 555 18.20 -44.30 4.80
C SER A 555 17.94 -44.72 3.36
N GLU A 556 17.53 -45.98 3.16
CA GLU A 556 17.09 -46.51 1.86
C GLU A 556 15.76 -45.91 1.39
N ASN A 557 15.07 -45.15 2.23
CA ASN A 557 13.81 -44.49 1.87
C ASN A 557 14.06 -43.30 0.91
N GLU A 558 13.16 -43.16 -0.02
CA GLU A 558 13.14 -42.01 -0.95
C GLU A 558 12.94 -40.69 -0.21
N VAL A 559 13.70 -39.66 -0.61
CA VAL A 559 13.54 -38.28 -0.14
C VAL A 559 13.19 -37.38 -1.33
N ASN A 560 12.03 -36.69 -1.24
CA ASN A 560 11.61 -35.76 -2.26
C ASN A 560 12.46 -34.48 -2.20
N LEU A 561 13.03 -34.11 -3.34
CA LEU A 561 13.73 -32.84 -3.52
C LEU A 561 12.76 -31.67 -3.68
N VAL A 562 11.63 -31.91 -4.35
CA VAL A 562 10.62 -30.93 -4.72
C VAL A 562 9.24 -31.51 -4.40
N PRO A 563 8.71 -31.31 -3.19
CA PRO A 563 7.42 -31.87 -2.79
C PRO A 563 6.23 -31.25 -3.54
N GLU A 564 6.43 -30.09 -4.18
CA GLU A 564 5.43 -29.39 -4.99
C GLU A 564 5.07 -30.16 -6.28
N GLY A 565 5.90 -31.12 -6.71
CA GLY A 565 5.68 -31.90 -7.94
C GLY A 565 5.99 -31.08 -9.20
N ILE A 566 5.11 -31.15 -10.22
CA ILE A 566 5.26 -30.39 -11.46
C ILE A 566 4.80 -28.95 -11.26
N HIS A 567 5.70 -28.00 -11.32
CA HIS A 567 5.43 -26.58 -11.03
C HIS A 567 6.25 -25.62 -11.87
N GLN A 568 5.97 -24.32 -11.74
CA GLN A 568 6.77 -23.18 -12.15
C GLN A 568 7.11 -22.39 -10.88
N ASP A 569 8.25 -21.70 -10.86
CA ASP A 569 8.67 -20.89 -9.69
C ASP A 569 8.06 -19.47 -9.69
N GLY A 570 7.52 -19.03 -10.83
CA GLY A 570 6.91 -17.71 -10.98
C GLY A 570 7.90 -16.60 -11.37
N TYR A 571 8.99 -16.96 -12.02
CA TYR A 571 9.99 -16.04 -12.56
C TYR A 571 9.98 -16.04 -14.10
N ASN A 572 10.72 -15.10 -14.73
CA ASN A 572 10.90 -15.17 -16.17
C ASN A 572 11.81 -16.34 -16.58
N PHE A 573 12.91 -16.47 -15.87
CA PHE A 573 13.93 -17.49 -16.11
C PHE A 573 14.44 -18.05 -14.79
N ILE A 574 14.72 -19.33 -14.77
CA ILE A 574 15.38 -20.00 -13.66
C ILE A 574 16.60 -20.77 -14.15
N ALA A 575 17.55 -20.97 -13.25
CA ALA A 575 18.68 -21.87 -13.49
C ALA A 575 18.81 -22.86 -12.32
N MET A 576 18.94 -24.14 -12.63
CA MET A 576 19.26 -25.18 -11.69
C MET A 576 20.71 -25.62 -11.91
N CYS A 577 21.55 -25.48 -10.87
CA CYS A 577 22.97 -25.84 -10.92
C CYS A 577 23.28 -26.96 -9.95
N CYS A 578 23.97 -28.00 -10.37
CA CYS A 578 24.42 -29.07 -9.49
C CYS A 578 25.82 -28.76 -8.94
N ALA A 579 25.91 -28.43 -7.65
CA ALA A 579 27.19 -28.16 -7.00
C ALA A 579 27.92 -29.45 -6.56
N THR A 580 27.18 -30.48 -6.15
CA THR A 580 27.76 -31.77 -5.74
C THR A 580 26.70 -32.86 -5.70
N ARG A 581 27.12 -34.08 -6.02
CA ARG A 581 26.35 -35.32 -5.85
C ARG A 581 27.27 -36.37 -5.18
N LYS A 582 26.81 -36.97 -4.10
CA LYS A 582 27.59 -38.00 -3.37
C LYS A 582 26.69 -39.13 -2.91
N ASN A 583 26.99 -40.34 -3.34
CA ASN A 583 26.33 -41.56 -2.87
C ASN A 583 24.80 -41.53 -2.99
N ILE A 584 24.28 -40.97 -4.06
CA ILE A 584 22.83 -40.87 -4.32
C ILE A 584 22.50 -41.30 -5.75
N SER A 585 21.39 -42.02 -5.89
CA SER A 585 20.65 -42.23 -7.15
C SER A 585 19.45 -41.30 -7.21
N GLY A 586 18.83 -41.15 -8.37
CA GLY A 586 17.71 -40.20 -8.59
C GLY A 586 18.16 -38.77 -8.87
N ALA A 587 17.39 -37.78 -8.44
CA ALA A 587 17.51 -36.36 -8.77
C ALA A 587 17.57 -36.11 -10.28
N ILE A 588 16.64 -36.72 -11.01
CA ILE A 588 16.46 -36.49 -12.45
C ILE A 588 15.54 -35.28 -12.59
N SER A 589 16.02 -34.24 -13.25
CA SER A 589 15.22 -33.06 -13.61
C SER A 589 14.38 -33.37 -14.83
N HIS A 590 13.07 -33.22 -14.72
CA HIS A 590 12.13 -33.36 -15.80
C HIS A 590 11.60 -31.98 -16.19
N ILE A 591 11.57 -31.71 -17.50
CA ILE A 591 11.06 -30.48 -18.09
C ILE A 591 9.77 -30.85 -18.83
N TYR A 592 8.73 -30.03 -18.65
CA TYR A 592 7.42 -30.27 -19.23
C TYR A 592 6.97 -29.06 -20.07
N ASP A 593 6.17 -29.34 -21.11
CA ASP A 593 5.45 -28.33 -21.86
C ASP A 593 4.22 -27.77 -21.09
N GLU A 594 3.49 -26.84 -21.70
CA GLU A 594 2.25 -26.27 -21.14
C GLU A 594 1.15 -27.31 -20.86
N SER A 595 1.15 -28.42 -21.60
CA SER A 595 0.24 -29.56 -21.42
C SER A 595 0.74 -30.56 -20.36
N LYS A 596 1.85 -30.26 -19.71
CA LYS A 596 2.53 -31.12 -18.72
C LYS A 596 3.03 -32.45 -19.28
N ASN A 597 3.37 -32.51 -20.57
CA ASN A 597 4.08 -33.63 -21.15
C ASN A 597 5.58 -33.44 -20.98
N ILE A 598 6.29 -34.53 -20.65
CA ILE A 598 7.74 -34.48 -20.53
C ILE A 598 8.36 -34.21 -21.92
N VAL A 599 9.07 -33.09 -22.06
CA VAL A 599 9.82 -32.75 -23.27
C VAL A 599 11.31 -33.06 -23.14
N HIS A 600 11.83 -33.10 -21.91
CA HIS A 600 13.21 -33.45 -21.66
C HIS A 600 13.40 -33.99 -20.24
N SER A 601 14.39 -34.89 -20.08
CA SER A 601 14.77 -35.41 -18.77
C SER A 601 16.29 -35.54 -18.71
N LEU A 602 16.90 -34.98 -17.65
CA LEU A 602 18.35 -35.07 -17.47
C LEU A 602 18.70 -35.19 -16.01
N GLN A 603 19.80 -35.87 -15.72
CA GLN A 603 20.40 -35.93 -14.41
C GLN A 603 21.62 -35.00 -14.40
N LEU A 604 21.45 -33.81 -13.78
CA LEU A 604 22.55 -32.86 -13.66
C LEU A 604 23.74 -33.45 -12.92
N GLN A 605 24.89 -33.47 -13.55
CA GLN A 605 26.16 -33.84 -12.94
C GLN A 605 26.80 -32.61 -12.26
N GLU A 606 27.79 -32.86 -11.41
CA GLU A 606 28.54 -31.80 -10.75
C GLU A 606 29.12 -30.81 -11.77
N GLY A 607 28.82 -29.52 -11.62
CA GLY A 607 29.21 -28.45 -12.53
C GLY A 607 28.30 -28.26 -13.74
N GLU A 608 27.19 -28.97 -13.84
CA GLU A 608 26.18 -28.75 -14.89
C GLU A 608 25.08 -27.82 -14.46
N MET A 609 24.53 -27.08 -15.44
CA MET A 609 23.43 -26.14 -15.26
C MET A 609 22.35 -26.36 -16.32
N LEU A 610 21.10 -26.28 -15.87
CA LEU A 610 19.91 -26.22 -16.72
C LEU A 610 19.28 -24.85 -16.59
N VAL A 611 19.13 -24.12 -17.67
CA VAL A 611 18.45 -22.82 -17.74
C VAL A 611 17.10 -23.01 -18.40
N LEU A 612 16.02 -22.50 -17.77
CA LEU A 612 14.64 -22.61 -18.24
C LEU A 612 13.99 -21.25 -18.42
N ASN A 613 13.11 -21.15 -19.41
CA ASN A 613 12.09 -20.12 -19.47
C ASN A 613 10.91 -20.57 -18.60
N ASP A 614 10.84 -20.09 -17.37
CA ASP A 614 9.82 -20.48 -16.38
C ASP A 614 8.41 -20.01 -16.77
N ASN A 615 8.29 -19.06 -17.71
CA ASN A 615 6.99 -18.66 -18.25
C ASN A 615 6.36 -19.68 -19.20
N LYS A 616 7.18 -20.57 -19.80
CA LYS A 616 6.74 -21.52 -20.83
C LYS A 616 6.87 -22.98 -20.40
N MET A 617 7.76 -23.27 -19.45
CA MET A 617 8.12 -24.64 -19.10
C MET A 617 7.75 -24.90 -17.65
N PHE A 618 7.24 -26.09 -17.37
CA PHE A 618 7.14 -26.63 -16.02
C PHE A 618 8.32 -27.53 -15.74
N HIS A 619 8.64 -27.74 -14.47
CA HIS A 619 9.71 -28.63 -14.07
C HIS A 619 9.38 -29.42 -12.81
N SER A 620 10.08 -30.51 -12.62
CA SER A 620 10.11 -31.30 -11.38
C SER A 620 11.45 -32.01 -11.26
N VAL A 621 11.74 -32.52 -10.07
CA VAL A 621 12.94 -33.32 -9.82
C VAL A 621 12.52 -34.62 -9.13
N SER A 622 13.02 -35.78 -9.62
CA SER A 622 12.74 -37.07 -9.01
C SER A 622 13.35 -37.20 -7.62
N PRO A 623 12.79 -38.03 -6.73
CA PRO A 623 13.35 -38.29 -5.43
C PRO A 623 14.79 -38.79 -5.48
N ILE A 624 15.50 -38.71 -4.35
CA ILE A 624 16.82 -39.29 -4.17
C ILE A 624 16.76 -40.49 -3.21
N GLN A 625 17.65 -41.44 -3.43
CA GLN A 625 17.90 -42.59 -2.56
C GLN A 625 19.40 -42.74 -2.34
N LEU A 626 19.78 -43.41 -1.25
CA LEU A 626 21.16 -43.80 -1.04
C LEU A 626 21.56 -44.84 -2.11
N SER A 627 22.70 -44.65 -2.78
CA SER A 627 23.18 -45.55 -3.83
C SER A 627 24.25 -46.50 -3.33
#